data_2646858fee698e98329a6fee0c81b6d9
#
_entry.id   2646858fee698e98329a6fee0c81b6d9
#
_cell.length_a   1.000
_cell.length_b   1.000
_cell.length_c   1.000
_cell.angle_alpha   90.00
_cell.angle_beta   90.00
_cell.angle_gamma   90.00
#
_symmetry.space_group_name_H-M   'P 1'
#
loop_
_entity.id
_entity.type
_entity.pdbx_description
1 polymer ?
#
loop_
_entity_poly.entity_id
_entity_poly.type
_entity_poly.pdbx_seq_one_letter_code
_entity_poly.pdbx_strand_id
1 'polypeptide(L)'
;GYAKRYDDLANINISKNEGTTIVSIFSALKRNFPMNIDMMEKHPLGSQMFMPMKETTFLCFVAPEGNFPEIKKIQSFIIPPKTGINYKPGIWHFPLISTEDTNFIVVDRKGNGENLIIHHFKNDKIILKY
;
A
#
# COMPACT_ATOMS: atom_id res chain seq x y z
N GLY A 1 23.66 23.43 9.01
CA GLY A 1 23.36 23.12 7.63
C GLY A 1 22.11 23.82 7.12
N TYR A 2 21.81 23.65 5.86
CA TYR A 2 20.67 24.29 5.19
C TYR A 2 19.48 23.34 4.97
N ALA A 3 19.46 22.18 5.64
CA ALA A 3 18.39 21.19 5.55
C ALA A 3 17.69 21.00 6.90
N LYS A 4 16.37 20.83 6.86
CA LYS A 4 15.60 20.32 7.99
C LYS A 4 15.46 18.81 7.85
N ARG A 5 15.61 18.09 8.94
CA ARG A 5 15.51 16.63 9.00
C ARG A 5 14.26 16.22 9.77
N TYR A 6 13.54 15.25 9.23
CA TYR A 6 12.38 14.64 9.86
C TYR A 6 12.63 13.14 9.94
N ASP A 7 12.80 12.63 11.16
CA ASP A 7 13.20 11.25 11.41
C ASP A 7 12.01 10.35 11.72
N ASP A 8 12.24 9.03 11.59
CA ASP A 8 11.33 7.96 12.02
C ASP A 8 9.90 8.08 11.46
N LEU A 9 9.77 8.51 10.20
CA LEU A 9 8.48 8.67 9.55
C LEU A 9 7.78 7.36 9.25
N ALA A 10 8.52 6.25 9.09
CA ALA A 10 7.97 4.94 8.80
C ALA A 10 8.81 3.83 9.45
N ASN A 11 8.14 2.83 10.02
CA ASN A 11 8.80 1.63 10.54
C ASN A 11 8.94 0.60 9.42
N ILE A 12 10.13 0.49 8.83
CA ILE A 12 10.45 -0.49 7.79
C ILE A 12 10.76 -1.83 8.46
N ASN A 13 9.81 -2.76 8.38
CA ASN A 13 9.90 -4.09 8.97
C ASN A 13 10.01 -5.15 7.87
N ILE A 14 11.22 -5.67 7.64
CA ILE A 14 11.52 -6.56 6.49
C ILE A 14 12.39 -7.77 6.87
N SER A 15 12.78 -7.92 8.12
CA SER A 15 13.82 -8.86 8.55
C SER A 15 13.38 -10.34 8.60
N LYS A 16 12.07 -10.63 8.55
CA LYS A 16 11.59 -12.02 8.57
C LYS A 16 12.20 -12.82 7.42
N ASN A 17 12.59 -14.08 7.70
CA ASN A 17 13.19 -15.01 6.76
C ASN A 17 14.38 -14.39 6.00
N GLU A 18 15.28 -13.72 6.73
CA GLU A 18 16.49 -13.09 6.19
C GLU A 18 16.21 -12.09 5.06
N GLY A 19 15.07 -11.38 5.16
CA GLY A 19 14.69 -10.37 4.20
C GLY A 19 15.63 -9.16 4.20
N THR A 20 15.76 -8.53 3.04
CA THR A 20 16.52 -7.30 2.83
C THR A 20 15.63 -6.21 2.28
N THR A 21 16.01 -4.96 2.51
CA THR A 21 15.29 -3.80 1.97
C THR A 21 15.57 -3.63 0.49
N ILE A 22 14.54 -3.38 -0.30
CA ILE A 22 14.67 -2.85 -1.66
C ILE A 22 13.97 -1.51 -1.79
N VAL A 23 14.49 -0.68 -2.67
CA VAL A 23 13.89 0.60 -3.05
C VAL A 23 13.57 0.53 -4.53
N SER A 24 12.32 0.80 -4.87
CA SER A 24 11.79 0.72 -6.23
C SER A 24 11.06 2.00 -6.61
N ILE A 25 10.81 2.19 -7.89
CA ILE A 25 9.88 3.20 -8.39
C ILE A 25 8.70 2.49 -9.02
N PHE A 26 7.50 2.82 -8.55
CA PHE A 26 6.25 2.39 -9.16
C PHE A 26 5.67 3.55 -9.97
N SER A 27 5.56 3.38 -11.28
CA SER A 27 4.85 4.29 -12.17
C SER A 27 3.36 3.96 -12.15
N ALA A 28 2.60 4.70 -11.36
CA ALA A 28 1.17 4.50 -11.24
C ALA A 28 0.41 5.35 -12.27
N LEU A 29 -0.52 4.71 -12.95
CA LEU A 29 -1.46 5.39 -13.83
C LEU A 29 -2.70 5.82 -13.03
N LYS A 30 -3.28 6.94 -13.46
CA LYS A 30 -4.55 7.45 -12.94
C LYS A 30 -5.62 6.37 -12.96
N ARG A 31 -6.36 6.24 -11.87
CA ARG A 31 -7.56 5.39 -11.81
C ARG A 31 -8.82 6.22 -12.02
N ASN A 32 -9.81 5.61 -12.68
CA ASN A 32 -11.13 6.20 -12.88
C ASN A 32 -12.08 5.73 -11.77
N PHE A 33 -12.98 6.62 -11.37
CA PHE A 33 -13.99 6.33 -10.35
C PHE A 33 -15.41 6.49 -10.91
N PRO A 34 -16.41 5.75 -10.39
CA PRO A 34 -16.28 4.71 -9.39
C PRO A 34 -15.51 3.49 -9.92
N MET A 35 -14.75 2.82 -9.06
CA MET A 35 -14.00 1.63 -9.44
C MET A 35 -14.42 0.41 -8.63
N ASN A 36 -14.37 -0.76 -9.24
CA ASN A 36 -14.62 -2.02 -8.57
C ASN A 36 -13.37 -2.48 -7.80
N ILE A 37 -13.57 -2.95 -6.58
CA ILE A 37 -12.55 -3.60 -5.77
C ILE A 37 -12.85 -5.09 -5.79
N ASP A 38 -12.12 -5.84 -6.58
CA ASP A 38 -12.34 -7.26 -6.83
C ASP A 38 -11.37 -8.18 -6.08
N MET A 39 -10.34 -7.60 -5.47
CA MET A 39 -9.34 -8.33 -4.70
C MET A 39 -8.71 -7.45 -3.61
N MET A 40 -8.03 -8.07 -2.69
CA MET A 40 -7.05 -7.45 -1.80
C MET A 40 -5.84 -8.36 -1.69
N GLU A 41 -4.69 -7.76 -1.43
CA GLU A 41 -3.44 -8.47 -1.20
C GLU A 41 -2.84 -8.11 0.15
N LYS A 42 -1.94 -8.96 0.65
CA LYS A 42 -1.11 -8.67 1.82
C LYS A 42 0.29 -9.23 1.65
N HIS A 43 1.24 -8.60 2.35
CA HIS A 43 2.64 -9.03 2.42
C HIS A 43 2.95 -9.46 3.86
N PRO A 44 2.89 -10.78 4.20
CA PRO A 44 3.03 -11.23 5.58
C PRO A 44 4.45 -11.11 6.14
N LEU A 45 5.47 -11.04 5.27
CA LEU A 45 6.87 -11.04 5.68
C LEU A 45 7.52 -9.65 5.70
N GLY A 46 6.84 -8.63 5.20
CA GLY A 46 7.43 -7.30 5.12
C GLY A 46 6.42 -6.17 5.06
N SER A 47 6.84 -5.02 5.54
CA SER A 47 6.15 -3.74 5.33
C SER A 47 6.32 -3.26 3.89
N GLN A 48 5.45 -2.37 3.45
CA GLN A 48 5.54 -1.74 2.13
C GLN A 48 5.20 -0.26 2.24
N MET A 49 6.20 0.58 2.05
CA MET A 49 6.09 2.04 2.13
C MET A 49 5.97 2.64 0.75
N PHE A 50 5.06 3.58 0.58
CA PHE A 50 4.86 4.37 -0.63
C PHE A 50 5.01 5.85 -0.33
N MET A 51 5.81 6.55 -1.12
CA MET A 51 5.95 8.00 -1.07
C MET A 51 5.84 8.58 -2.48
N PRO A 52 4.84 9.43 -2.78
CA PRO A 52 4.72 10.05 -4.08
C PRO A 52 5.90 10.99 -4.35
N MET A 53 6.42 10.98 -5.58
CA MET A 53 7.56 11.80 -6.00
C MET A 53 7.17 13.25 -6.36
N LYS A 54 5.87 13.53 -6.41
CA LYS A 54 5.32 14.88 -6.55
C LYS A 54 4.17 15.08 -5.59
N GLU A 55 3.74 16.31 -5.40
CA GLU A 55 2.55 16.61 -4.62
C GLU A 55 1.31 16.06 -5.33
N THR A 56 0.74 15.00 -4.79
CA THR A 56 -0.44 14.35 -5.34
C THR A 56 -1.28 13.73 -4.23
N THR A 57 -2.57 13.61 -4.49
CA THR A 57 -3.50 12.85 -3.67
C THR A 57 -3.59 11.43 -4.20
N PHE A 58 -3.62 10.45 -3.32
CA PHE A 58 -3.87 9.06 -3.68
C PHE A 58 -4.77 8.39 -2.62
N LEU A 59 -5.20 7.17 -2.88
CA LEU A 59 -6.15 6.50 -2.02
C LEU A 59 -5.56 5.21 -1.45
N CYS A 60 -5.90 4.94 -0.19
CA CYS A 60 -5.70 3.65 0.45
C CYS A 60 -7.03 2.94 0.64
N PHE A 61 -7.06 1.64 0.38
CA PHE A 61 -8.17 0.77 0.66
C PHE A 61 -7.65 -0.45 1.43
N VAL A 62 -7.99 -0.56 2.71
CA VAL A 62 -7.31 -1.46 3.65
C VAL A 62 -8.29 -2.22 4.53
N ALA A 63 -7.83 -3.38 5.03
CA ALA A 63 -8.48 -4.12 6.11
C ALA A 63 -7.42 -4.62 7.10
N PRO A 64 -7.80 -4.86 8.37
CA PRO A 64 -6.89 -5.44 9.36
C PRO A 64 -6.30 -6.77 8.91
N GLU A 65 -5.19 -7.16 9.54
CA GLU A 65 -4.60 -8.48 9.37
C GLU A 65 -5.60 -9.59 9.72
N GLY A 66 -5.43 -10.77 9.13
CA GLY A 66 -6.28 -11.92 9.33
C GLY A 66 -6.14 -12.91 8.17
N ASN A 67 -6.84 -14.04 8.24
CA ASN A 67 -6.79 -15.05 7.19
C ASN A 67 -7.41 -14.57 5.87
N PHE A 68 -8.40 -13.69 5.96
CA PHE A 68 -9.04 -13.02 4.83
C PHE A 68 -9.46 -11.58 5.21
N PRO A 69 -9.65 -10.68 4.24
CA PRO A 69 -10.11 -9.33 4.53
C PRO A 69 -11.60 -9.34 4.85
N GLU A 70 -11.95 -9.02 6.10
CA GLU A 70 -13.35 -8.92 6.52
C GLU A 70 -13.99 -7.64 5.94
N ILE A 71 -14.97 -7.79 5.07
CA ILE A 71 -15.62 -6.66 4.35
C ILE A 71 -16.09 -5.56 5.31
N LYS A 72 -16.69 -5.94 6.44
CA LYS A 72 -17.19 -5.00 7.47
C LYS A 72 -16.09 -4.16 8.14
N LYS A 73 -14.83 -4.57 8.02
CA LYS A 73 -13.66 -3.90 8.60
C LYS A 73 -12.84 -3.14 7.57
N ILE A 74 -13.26 -3.16 6.31
CA ILE A 74 -12.59 -2.42 5.24
C ILE A 74 -12.76 -0.93 5.47
N GLN A 75 -11.67 -0.20 5.30
CA GLN A 75 -11.63 1.25 5.39
C GLN A 75 -10.92 1.82 4.15
N SER A 76 -11.33 2.99 3.74
CA SER A 76 -10.67 3.76 2.69
C SER A 76 -10.25 5.13 3.21
N PHE A 77 -9.10 5.60 2.74
CA PHE A 77 -8.52 6.87 3.13
C PHE A 77 -8.09 7.66 1.92
N ILE A 78 -8.33 8.96 1.96
CA ILE A 78 -7.72 9.92 1.05
C ILE A 78 -6.38 10.35 1.67
N ILE A 79 -5.30 10.11 0.96
CA ILE A 79 -3.96 10.49 1.39
C ILE A 79 -3.63 11.84 0.77
N PRO A 80 -3.47 12.89 1.58
CA PRO A 80 -3.24 14.23 1.08
C PRO A 80 -1.84 14.39 0.47
N PRO A 81 -1.61 15.46 -0.31
CA PRO A 81 -0.28 15.79 -0.82
C PRO A 81 0.79 15.83 0.27
N LYS A 82 2.04 15.55 -0.09
CA LYS A 82 3.22 15.51 0.81
C LYS A 82 3.16 14.43 1.88
N THR A 83 2.29 13.45 1.72
CA THR A 83 2.10 12.35 2.67
C THR A 83 2.36 11.02 1.99
N GLY A 84 3.16 10.17 2.61
CA GLY A 84 3.33 8.76 2.25
C GLY A 84 2.53 7.85 3.17
N ILE A 85 2.54 6.57 2.87
CA ILE A 85 1.95 5.52 3.70
C ILE A 85 2.94 4.38 3.88
N ASN A 86 2.75 3.61 4.93
CA ASN A 86 3.50 2.38 5.16
C ASN A 86 2.54 1.29 5.64
N TYR A 87 2.28 0.32 4.79
CA TYR A 87 1.53 -0.87 5.19
C TYR A 87 2.40 -1.73 6.09
N LYS A 88 1.93 -2.03 7.30
CA LYS A 88 2.57 -3.00 8.19
C LYS A 88 2.48 -4.41 7.58
N PRO A 89 3.40 -5.33 7.92
CA PRO A 89 3.28 -6.72 7.49
C PRO A 89 1.91 -7.30 7.81
N GLY A 90 1.31 -8.00 6.84
CA GLY A 90 0.03 -8.69 7.02
C GLY A 90 -1.24 -7.84 6.87
N ILE A 91 -1.13 -6.53 6.70
CA ILE A 91 -2.28 -5.67 6.43
C ILE A 91 -2.81 -5.94 5.02
N TRP A 92 -4.10 -6.24 4.92
CA TRP A 92 -4.79 -6.35 3.64
C TRP A 92 -4.94 -4.98 3.00
N HIS A 93 -4.62 -4.88 1.71
CA HIS A 93 -4.78 -3.64 0.97
C HIS A 93 -5.10 -3.94 -0.51
N PHE A 94 -5.77 -3.00 -1.16
CA PHE A 94 -5.86 -2.99 -2.62
C PHE A 94 -4.58 -2.36 -3.18
N PRO A 95 -4.06 -2.82 -4.33
CA PRO A 95 -2.90 -2.20 -4.98
C PRO A 95 -3.05 -0.69 -5.14
N LEU A 96 -1.92 0.00 -5.26
CA LEU A 96 -1.83 1.46 -5.30
C LEU A 96 -2.91 2.13 -6.19
N ILE A 97 -3.67 3.07 -5.60
CA ILE A 97 -4.75 3.80 -6.27
C ILE A 97 -4.35 5.27 -6.40
N SER A 98 -3.82 5.64 -7.56
CA SER A 98 -3.44 7.03 -7.84
C SER A 98 -4.56 7.80 -8.53
N THR A 99 -4.74 9.07 -8.16
CA THR A 99 -5.73 9.98 -8.76
C THR A 99 -5.22 10.67 -10.02
N GLU A 100 -3.92 10.55 -10.28
CA GLU A 100 -3.25 11.06 -11.48
C GLU A 100 -2.01 10.18 -11.80
N ASP A 101 -1.47 10.31 -13.00
CA ASP A 101 -0.21 9.63 -13.37
C ASP A 101 0.93 10.14 -12.49
N THR A 102 1.52 9.25 -11.69
CA THR A 102 2.50 9.62 -10.67
C THR A 102 3.47 8.48 -10.41
N ASN A 103 4.73 8.83 -10.20
CA ASN A 103 5.73 7.91 -9.71
C ASN A 103 5.76 7.92 -8.18
N PHE A 104 5.95 6.73 -7.60
CA PHE A 104 6.12 6.54 -6.15
C PHE A 104 7.46 5.88 -5.87
N ILE A 105 8.18 6.38 -4.87
CA ILE A 105 9.23 5.61 -4.23
C ILE A 105 8.54 4.57 -3.35
N VAL A 106 8.94 3.31 -3.53
CA VAL A 106 8.43 2.17 -2.75
C VAL A 106 9.60 1.52 -2.03
N VAL A 107 9.45 1.36 -0.73
CA VAL A 107 10.42 0.65 0.11
C VAL A 107 9.76 -0.58 0.67
N ASP A 108 10.23 -1.75 0.28
CA ASP A 108 9.67 -3.03 0.69
C ASP A 108 10.72 -4.12 0.85
N ARG A 109 10.29 -5.37 0.93
CA ARG A 109 11.12 -6.51 1.25
C ARG A 109 11.46 -7.35 0.02
N LYS A 110 12.72 -7.70 -0.12
CA LYS A 110 13.23 -8.76 -0.97
C LYS A 110 13.74 -9.92 -0.09
N GLY A 111 13.46 -11.15 -0.47
CA GLY A 111 13.97 -12.33 0.26
C GLY A 111 13.10 -13.56 0.02
N ASN A 112 13.50 -14.66 0.67
CA ASN A 112 12.82 -15.94 0.58
C ASN A 112 11.47 -15.93 1.32
N GLY A 113 10.62 -16.91 0.99
CA GLY A 113 9.30 -17.11 1.58
C GLY A 113 8.19 -16.46 0.79
N GLU A 114 6.97 -16.89 1.08
CA GLU A 114 5.76 -16.36 0.44
C GLU A 114 5.41 -15.00 1.06
N ASN A 115 5.55 -13.95 0.27
CA ASN A 115 5.29 -12.57 0.70
C ASN A 115 4.20 -11.86 -0.12
N LEU A 116 3.39 -12.61 -0.83
CA LEU A 116 2.21 -12.11 -1.52
C LEU A 116 1.08 -13.11 -1.37
N ILE A 117 0.02 -12.72 -0.68
CA ILE A 117 -1.22 -13.48 -0.56
C ILE A 117 -2.35 -12.63 -1.11
N ILE A 118 -3.14 -13.19 -2.03
CA ILE A 118 -4.23 -12.51 -2.70
C ILE A 118 -5.55 -13.15 -2.28
N HIS A 119 -6.54 -12.32 -1.97
CA HIS A 119 -7.92 -12.72 -1.75
C HIS A 119 -8.81 -12.07 -2.80
N HIS A 120 -9.58 -12.87 -3.53
CA HIS A 120 -10.56 -12.40 -4.51
C HIS A 120 -11.97 -12.40 -3.94
N PHE A 121 -12.68 -11.29 -4.10
CA PHE A 121 -14.10 -11.16 -3.73
C PHE A 121 -14.97 -11.75 -4.86
N LYS A 122 -15.39 -13.01 -4.70
CA LYS A 122 -16.12 -13.73 -5.76
C LYS A 122 -17.59 -13.34 -5.87
N ASN A 123 -18.24 -13.05 -4.73
CA ASN A 123 -19.68 -12.83 -4.63
C ASN A 123 -20.05 -11.44 -4.12
N ASP A 124 -19.08 -10.64 -3.74
CA ASP A 124 -19.29 -9.31 -3.16
C ASP A 124 -18.96 -8.23 -4.18
N LYS A 125 -19.87 -7.29 -4.34
CA LYS A 125 -19.65 -6.12 -5.18
C LYS A 125 -19.23 -4.94 -4.30
N ILE A 126 -17.94 -4.64 -4.30
CA ILE A 126 -17.37 -3.54 -3.53
C ILE A 126 -16.99 -2.42 -4.51
N ILE A 127 -17.58 -1.25 -4.32
CA ILE A 127 -17.37 -0.09 -5.19
C ILE A 127 -16.72 1.03 -4.40
N LEU A 128 -15.55 1.47 -4.86
CA LEU A 128 -14.87 2.65 -4.34
C LEU A 128 -15.30 3.88 -5.14
N LYS A 129 -15.82 4.87 -4.44
CA LYS A 129 -16.22 6.18 -4.99
C LYS A 129 -15.25 7.24 -4.46
N TYR A 130 -14.89 8.17 -5.35
CA TYR A 130 -14.02 9.30 -5.04
C TYR A 130 -14.52 10.55 -5.78
#